data_5d87b486d2bce736e34bfeaa6024bb6d
#
_entry.id   5d87b486d2bce736e34bfeaa6024bb6d
#
_cell.length_a   1.000
_cell.length_b   1.000
_cell.length_c   1.000
_cell.angle_alpha   90.00
_cell.angle_beta   90.00
_cell.angle_gamma   90.00
#
_symmetry.space_group_name_H-M   'P 1'
#
loop_
_entity.id
_entity.type
_entity.pdbx_description
1 polymer ?
#
loop_
_entity_poly.entity_id
_entity_poly.type
_entity_poly.pdbx_seq_one_letter_code
_entity_poly.pdbx_strand_id
1 'polypeptide(L)'
;MVFPQNMFKFVDDKTTLEIVNLMSIGIASHNSKATVPSNVLSSNLIIPANNLRTQKHLDDIQKWTADKKMKLNVDKTKNIIFNFSRDNQFSTDIKLDGKVIETVSETKLLGTLITNNLSWSKNTDKIVKESNKRMSFLHKVAKFTRNKNDLKRIYILQVRSKLEQSAVLWHSSLTKKCSEKLERVQKSALKVILGTEYVSYTNALDVLKLQSLEERRKSLCLKFAKKCQTVQKLESMFPKRQNLHCMTKRYNQKFFVKDAWTERHRRSAIPYMQRLLNTEDKKKKDTLRQLDNFIPVNNGFL
;
A
#
# COMPACT_ATOMS: atom_id res chain seq x y z
N MET A 1 24.09 2.10 -17.90
CA MET A 1 23.22 0.92 -18.01
C MET A 1 21.80 1.38 -17.75
N VAL A 2 21.00 1.55 -18.82
CA VAL A 2 19.62 2.08 -18.71
C VAL A 2 18.70 0.90 -18.41
N PHE A 3 18.10 0.88 -17.22
CA PHE A 3 17.02 -0.05 -16.91
C PHE A 3 15.72 0.47 -17.52
N PRO A 4 14.81 -0.41 -18.01
CA PRO A 4 13.49 0.01 -18.42
C PRO A 4 12.81 0.83 -17.31
N GLN A 5 12.22 1.98 -17.67
CA GLN A 5 11.72 2.99 -16.73
C GLN A 5 10.64 2.48 -15.75
N ASN A 6 10.04 1.31 -15.99
CA ASN A 6 8.94 0.74 -15.21
C ASN A 6 9.34 -0.53 -14.43
N MET A 7 10.63 -0.81 -14.25
CA MET A 7 11.08 -2.01 -13.54
C MET A 7 11.56 -1.68 -12.13
N PHE A 8 10.92 -2.27 -11.14
CA PHE A 8 11.37 -2.25 -9.75
C PHE A 8 12.24 -3.49 -9.50
N LYS A 9 13.51 -3.28 -9.14
CA LYS A 9 14.45 -4.36 -8.82
C LYS A 9 14.48 -4.58 -7.31
N PHE A 10 14.07 -5.77 -6.88
CA PHE A 10 14.35 -6.31 -5.56
C PHE A 10 15.41 -7.40 -5.70
N VAL A 11 16.16 -7.69 -4.63
CA VAL A 11 17.31 -8.62 -4.70
C VAL A 11 16.92 -9.97 -5.28
N ASP A 12 15.72 -10.46 -4.98
CA ASP A 12 15.23 -11.78 -5.41
C ASP A 12 13.97 -11.72 -6.31
N ASP A 13 13.29 -10.57 -6.41
CA ASP A 13 12.03 -10.43 -7.15
C ASP A 13 12.13 -9.33 -8.21
N LYS A 14 11.71 -9.62 -9.42
CA LYS A 14 11.51 -8.63 -10.50
C LYS A 14 10.02 -8.48 -10.76
N THR A 15 9.54 -7.26 -10.71
CA THR A 15 8.13 -6.94 -10.95
C THR A 15 8.02 -5.90 -12.05
N THR A 16 7.23 -6.21 -13.07
CA THR A 16 6.88 -5.30 -14.14
C THR A 16 5.42 -4.91 -14.00
N LEU A 17 5.13 -3.62 -14.08
CA LEU A 17 3.76 -3.09 -14.06
C LEU A 17 3.45 -2.43 -15.40
N GLU A 18 2.38 -2.83 -16.02
CA GLU A 18 1.80 -2.18 -17.18
C GLU A 18 0.36 -1.76 -16.90
N ILE A 19 0.03 -0.52 -17.24
CA ILE A 19 -1.35 -0.03 -17.22
C ILE A 19 -1.85 -0.06 -18.64
N VAL A 20 -2.74 -1.00 -18.95
CA VAL A 20 -3.42 -1.10 -20.23
C VAL A 20 -4.70 -0.27 -20.16
N ASN A 21 -4.75 0.80 -20.96
CA ASN A 21 -5.98 1.56 -21.14
C ASN A 21 -6.73 1.00 -22.36
N LEU A 22 -7.86 0.37 -22.14
CA LEU A 22 -8.68 -0.26 -23.18
C LEU A 22 -9.13 0.73 -24.27
N MET A 23 -9.14 2.04 -23.99
CA MET A 23 -9.44 3.07 -24.99
C MET A 23 -8.31 3.28 -26.01
N SER A 24 -7.09 2.82 -25.71
CA SER A 24 -5.95 2.94 -26.63
C SER A 24 -5.69 1.70 -27.49
N ILE A 25 -6.45 0.63 -27.31
CA ILE A 25 -6.36 -0.56 -28.14
C ILE A 25 -7.37 -0.42 -29.29
N GLY A 26 -6.96 0.32 -30.32
CA GLY A 26 -7.45 0.16 -31.68
C GLY A 26 -8.93 0.42 -31.98
N ILE A 27 -9.61 1.29 -31.23
CA ILE A 27 -10.74 2.02 -31.76
C ILE A 27 -10.24 3.44 -32.03
N ALA A 28 -9.57 3.61 -33.14
CA ALA A 28 -9.47 4.92 -33.77
C ALA A 28 -10.90 5.32 -34.12
N SER A 29 -11.55 6.06 -33.21
CA SER A 29 -12.78 6.73 -33.56
C SER A 29 -12.43 7.91 -34.44
N HIS A 30 -12.37 7.66 -35.73
CA HIS A 30 -12.73 8.70 -36.67
C HIS A 30 -14.17 9.13 -36.36
N ASN A 31 -14.34 10.45 -36.25
CA ASN A 31 -15.63 11.12 -36.13
C ASN A 31 -16.67 10.48 -37.07
N SER A 32 -17.46 9.58 -36.56
CA SER A 32 -18.77 9.22 -37.13
C SER A 32 -19.54 8.50 -36.02
N LYS A 33 -20.80 8.95 -35.81
CA LYS A 33 -21.78 8.28 -34.97
C LYS A 33 -22.00 6.84 -35.45
N ALA A 34 -21.14 5.93 -35.05
CA ALA A 34 -21.33 4.51 -35.25
C ALA A 34 -21.85 3.95 -33.91
N THR A 35 -23.10 3.62 -33.89
CA THR A 35 -23.75 2.75 -32.91
C THR A 35 -22.96 1.44 -32.85
N VAL A 36 -22.30 1.20 -31.73
CA VAL A 36 -21.64 -0.06 -31.44
C VAL A 36 -22.72 -1.15 -31.39
N PRO A 37 -22.65 -2.21 -32.20
CA PRO A 37 -23.62 -3.30 -32.12
C PRO A 37 -23.58 -3.92 -30.73
N SER A 38 -24.74 -4.08 -30.11
CA SER A 38 -24.93 -4.66 -28.79
C SER A 38 -24.40 -6.11 -28.60
N ASN A 39 -23.98 -6.77 -29.66
CA ASN A 39 -23.51 -8.15 -29.67
C ASN A 39 -22.00 -8.33 -29.39
N VAL A 40 -21.23 -7.24 -29.20
CA VAL A 40 -19.78 -7.33 -28.91
C VAL A 40 -19.49 -7.30 -27.40
N LEU A 41 -20.50 -7.13 -26.57
CA LEU A 41 -20.36 -6.89 -25.11
C LEU A 41 -20.16 -8.14 -24.25
N SER A 42 -20.12 -9.35 -24.82
CA SER A 42 -20.01 -10.60 -24.03
C SER A 42 -18.85 -11.51 -24.40
N SER A 43 -17.90 -11.08 -25.22
CA SER A 43 -16.73 -11.88 -25.58
C SER A 43 -15.56 -11.60 -24.66
N ASN A 44 -14.96 -12.66 -24.11
CA ASN A 44 -13.66 -12.60 -23.44
C ASN A 44 -12.63 -12.00 -24.40
N LEU A 45 -12.18 -10.78 -24.15
CA LEU A 45 -11.20 -10.11 -25.00
C LEU A 45 -9.80 -10.66 -24.68
N ILE A 46 -9.26 -11.46 -25.60
CA ILE A 46 -7.87 -11.92 -25.53
C ILE A 46 -7.00 -10.89 -26.22
N ILE A 47 -6.09 -10.27 -25.48
CA ILE A 47 -5.10 -9.34 -26.03
C ILE A 47 -3.86 -10.15 -26.40
N PRO A 48 -3.46 -10.18 -27.69
CA PRO A 48 -2.27 -10.90 -28.13
C PRO A 48 -1.02 -10.35 -27.42
N ALA A 49 -0.14 -11.25 -26.98
CA ALA A 49 1.09 -10.90 -26.26
C ALA A 49 1.95 -9.86 -26.99
N ASN A 50 2.02 -9.96 -28.31
CA ASN A 50 2.85 -9.07 -29.15
C ASN A 50 2.44 -7.58 -29.06
N ASN A 51 1.21 -7.28 -28.69
CA ASN A 51 0.70 -5.92 -28.53
C ASN A 51 0.90 -5.35 -27.11
N LEU A 52 1.41 -6.17 -26.19
CA LEU A 52 1.60 -5.77 -24.80
C LEU A 52 3.02 -5.26 -24.55
N ARG A 53 3.14 -4.12 -23.93
CA ARG A 53 4.44 -3.61 -23.46
C ARG A 53 5.08 -4.57 -22.46
N THR A 54 4.27 -5.26 -21.68
CA THR A 54 4.71 -6.27 -20.70
C THR A 54 5.51 -7.39 -21.37
N GLN A 55 5.08 -7.87 -22.57
CA GLN A 55 5.85 -8.87 -23.30
C GLN A 55 7.22 -8.34 -23.68
N LYS A 56 7.30 -7.13 -24.26
CA LYS A 56 8.56 -6.52 -24.62
C LYS A 56 9.51 -6.35 -23.43
N HIS A 57 8.98 -5.90 -22.28
CA HIS A 57 9.77 -5.79 -21.06
C HIS A 57 10.26 -7.15 -20.57
N LEU A 58 9.45 -8.20 -20.72
CA LEU A 58 9.84 -9.56 -20.34
C LEU A 58 10.95 -10.08 -21.25
N ASP A 59 10.85 -9.83 -22.55
CA ASP A 59 11.87 -10.18 -23.54
C ASP A 59 13.19 -9.46 -23.25
N ASP A 60 13.14 -8.17 -22.90
CA ASP A 60 14.31 -7.39 -22.48
C ASP A 60 14.96 -7.95 -21.20
N ILE A 61 14.14 -8.34 -20.22
CA ILE A 61 14.61 -8.98 -18.99
C ILE A 61 15.25 -10.34 -19.31
N GLN A 62 14.64 -11.10 -20.20
CA GLN A 62 15.16 -12.40 -20.61
C GLN A 62 16.54 -12.27 -21.29
N LYS A 63 16.70 -11.32 -22.23
CA LYS A 63 17.99 -11.00 -22.85
C LYS A 63 19.02 -10.60 -21.81
N TRP A 64 18.65 -9.66 -20.91
CA TRP A 64 19.57 -9.21 -19.86
C TRP A 64 19.99 -10.34 -18.92
N THR A 65 19.08 -11.27 -18.58
CA THR A 65 19.43 -12.42 -17.72
C THR A 65 20.33 -13.39 -18.45
N ALA A 66 20.12 -13.62 -19.76
CA ALA A 66 20.99 -14.46 -20.57
C ALA A 66 22.42 -13.91 -20.65
N ASP A 67 22.58 -12.60 -20.88
CA ASP A 67 23.88 -11.89 -20.86
C ASP A 67 24.62 -12.09 -19.51
N LYS A 68 23.88 -12.22 -18.42
CA LYS A 68 24.40 -12.45 -17.06
C LYS A 68 24.53 -13.94 -16.71
N LYS A 69 24.37 -14.84 -17.68
CA LYS A 69 24.37 -16.31 -17.48
C LYS A 69 23.35 -16.76 -16.42
N MET A 70 22.21 -16.08 -16.34
CA MET A 70 21.09 -16.42 -15.45
C MET A 70 19.88 -16.84 -16.27
N LYS A 71 19.06 -17.74 -15.74
CA LYS A 71 17.81 -18.18 -16.38
C LYS A 71 16.62 -17.79 -15.52
N LEU A 72 15.55 -17.28 -16.16
CA LEU A 72 14.29 -17.05 -15.50
C LEU A 72 13.55 -18.37 -15.31
N ASN A 73 12.93 -18.56 -14.16
CA ASN A 73 12.13 -19.75 -13.89
C ASN A 73 10.69 -19.49 -14.30
N VAL A 74 10.25 -20.15 -15.36
CA VAL A 74 8.89 -20.02 -15.92
C VAL A 74 7.82 -20.40 -14.89
N ASP A 75 8.01 -21.52 -14.17
CA ASP A 75 7.02 -22.04 -13.22
C ASP A 75 6.81 -21.12 -12.00
N LYS A 76 7.85 -20.36 -11.63
CA LYS A 76 7.79 -19.37 -10.54
C LYS A 76 7.33 -17.98 -11.02
N THR A 77 7.34 -17.74 -12.32
CA THR A 77 6.87 -16.47 -12.90
C THR A 77 5.35 -16.54 -13.02
N LYS A 78 4.68 -15.52 -12.50
CA LYS A 78 3.20 -15.48 -12.50
C LYS A 78 2.74 -14.15 -13.10
N ASN A 79 1.66 -14.19 -13.84
CA ASN A 79 0.96 -13.03 -14.36
C ASN A 79 -0.26 -12.73 -13.48
N ILE A 80 -0.46 -11.46 -13.09
CA ILE A 80 -1.65 -11.02 -12.36
C ILE A 80 -2.26 -9.83 -13.07
N ILE A 81 -3.53 -9.93 -13.40
CA ILE A 81 -4.28 -8.91 -14.13
C ILE A 81 -5.19 -8.17 -13.17
N PHE A 82 -4.98 -6.85 -13.04
CA PHE A 82 -5.85 -5.98 -12.24
C PHE A 82 -6.93 -5.38 -13.14
N ASN A 83 -8.08 -6.02 -13.18
CA ASN A 83 -9.23 -5.55 -13.94
C ASN A 83 -10.32 -5.03 -12.98
N PHE A 84 -10.74 -3.79 -13.16
CA PHE A 84 -11.79 -3.13 -12.37
C PHE A 84 -13.03 -2.80 -13.21
N SER A 85 -13.05 -3.19 -14.47
CA SER A 85 -14.25 -3.14 -15.30
C SER A 85 -15.29 -4.15 -14.81
N ARG A 86 -16.56 -3.80 -14.94
CA ARG A 86 -17.66 -4.70 -14.56
C ARG A 86 -17.94 -5.73 -15.65
N ASP A 87 -17.78 -5.33 -16.90
CA ASP A 87 -18.35 -6.03 -18.04
C ASP A 87 -17.33 -6.74 -18.93
N ASN A 88 -16.04 -6.48 -18.75
CA ASN A 88 -15.00 -7.02 -19.63
C ASN A 88 -14.09 -7.97 -18.87
N GLN A 89 -14.16 -9.25 -19.18
CA GLN A 89 -13.10 -10.21 -18.87
C GLN A 89 -12.08 -10.16 -20.00
N PHE A 90 -10.82 -9.93 -19.67
CA PHE A 90 -9.74 -10.07 -20.62
C PHE A 90 -8.64 -10.96 -20.08
N SER A 91 -8.01 -11.70 -20.97
CA SER A 91 -6.85 -12.52 -20.68
C SER A 91 -5.68 -12.10 -21.57
N THR A 92 -4.48 -12.46 -21.17
CA THR A 92 -3.26 -12.17 -21.90
C THR A 92 -2.40 -13.43 -21.96
N ASP A 93 -1.88 -13.76 -23.14
CA ASP A 93 -1.00 -14.90 -23.36
C ASP A 93 0.46 -14.47 -23.36
N ILE A 94 0.93 -13.99 -22.20
CA ILE A 94 2.33 -13.60 -22.02
C ILE A 94 3.20 -14.86 -22.01
N LYS A 95 4.28 -14.85 -22.79
CA LYS A 95 5.17 -16.00 -22.96
C LYS A 95 6.57 -15.75 -22.42
N LEU A 96 7.15 -16.76 -21.81
CA LEU A 96 8.55 -16.80 -21.39
C LEU A 96 9.16 -18.13 -21.86
N ASP A 97 10.27 -18.08 -22.58
CA ASP A 97 10.89 -19.27 -23.22
C ASP A 97 9.89 -20.08 -24.10
N GLY A 98 8.99 -19.39 -24.81
CA GLY A 98 7.96 -20.02 -25.65
C GLY A 98 6.76 -20.61 -24.87
N LYS A 99 6.80 -20.66 -23.53
CA LYS A 99 5.70 -21.16 -22.69
C LYS A 99 4.85 -20.00 -22.19
N VAL A 100 3.52 -20.19 -22.18
CA VAL A 100 2.58 -19.23 -21.63
C VAL A 100 2.73 -19.20 -20.12
N ILE A 101 2.83 -17.99 -19.53
CA ILE A 101 2.92 -17.78 -18.09
C ILE A 101 1.53 -17.92 -17.48
N GLU A 102 1.45 -18.65 -16.37
CA GLU A 102 0.21 -18.83 -15.64
C GLU A 102 -0.35 -17.50 -15.12
N THR A 103 -1.60 -17.20 -15.48
CA THR A 103 -2.34 -16.05 -14.93
C THR A 103 -3.04 -16.46 -13.66
N VAL A 104 -2.74 -15.74 -12.56
CA VAL A 104 -3.25 -16.05 -11.24
C VAL A 104 -4.12 -14.92 -10.67
N SER A 105 -5.10 -15.28 -9.85
CA SER A 105 -5.96 -14.32 -9.15
C SER A 105 -5.29 -13.71 -7.92
N GLU A 106 -4.25 -14.34 -7.41
CA GLU A 106 -3.49 -13.85 -6.25
C GLU A 106 -2.03 -14.30 -6.30
N THR A 107 -1.15 -13.48 -5.80
CA THR A 107 0.29 -13.79 -5.71
C THR A 107 0.91 -13.18 -4.47
N LYS A 108 2.05 -13.74 -4.04
CA LYS A 108 2.81 -13.25 -2.90
C LYS A 108 4.02 -12.47 -3.41
N LEU A 109 4.04 -11.16 -3.14
CA LEU A 109 5.16 -10.28 -3.45
C LEU A 109 5.79 -9.78 -2.17
N LEU A 110 7.08 -10.02 -1.96
CA LEU A 110 7.84 -9.60 -0.76
C LEU A 110 7.10 -9.91 0.56
N GLY A 111 6.49 -11.08 0.64
CA GLY A 111 5.75 -11.52 1.81
C GLY A 111 4.31 -11.00 1.93
N THR A 112 3.90 -10.04 1.11
CA THR A 112 2.55 -9.49 1.06
C THR A 112 1.71 -10.24 0.03
N LEU A 113 0.50 -10.67 0.40
CA LEU A 113 -0.43 -11.32 -0.52
C LEU A 113 -1.24 -10.24 -1.26
N ILE A 114 -1.13 -10.25 -2.58
CA ILE A 114 -1.84 -9.32 -3.48
C ILE A 114 -2.87 -10.12 -4.26
N THR A 115 -4.09 -9.61 -4.33
CA THR A 115 -5.18 -10.18 -5.12
C THR A 115 -5.50 -9.28 -6.32
N ASN A 116 -5.99 -9.86 -7.41
CA ASN A 116 -6.32 -9.16 -8.66
C ASN A 116 -7.36 -8.03 -8.48
N ASN A 117 -8.16 -8.08 -7.45
CA ASN A 117 -9.13 -7.02 -7.09
C ASN A 117 -8.60 -6.06 -6.03
N LEU A 118 -7.33 -6.17 -5.62
CA LEU A 118 -6.70 -5.40 -4.55
C LEU A 118 -7.48 -5.43 -3.22
N SER A 119 -8.14 -6.56 -2.94
CA SER A 119 -8.76 -6.81 -1.63
C SER A 119 -7.69 -7.25 -0.63
N TRP A 120 -7.68 -6.63 0.54
CA TRP A 120 -6.70 -6.94 1.57
C TRP A 120 -7.18 -7.95 2.62
N SER A 121 -8.39 -8.51 2.43
CA SER A 121 -8.96 -9.46 3.40
C SER A 121 -8.11 -10.72 3.54
N LYS A 122 -7.72 -11.35 2.43
CA LYS A 122 -6.87 -12.55 2.43
C LYS A 122 -5.48 -12.26 3.03
N ASN A 123 -4.88 -11.10 2.71
CA ASN A 123 -3.62 -10.70 3.32
C ASN A 123 -3.76 -10.49 4.83
N THR A 124 -4.86 -9.86 5.28
CA THR A 124 -5.14 -9.68 6.71
C THR A 124 -5.29 -11.02 7.42
N ASP A 125 -6.06 -11.95 6.86
CA ASP A 125 -6.26 -13.29 7.44
C ASP A 125 -4.92 -14.05 7.54
N LYS A 126 -4.06 -13.95 6.54
CA LYS A 126 -2.70 -14.50 6.56
C LYS A 126 -1.86 -13.86 7.67
N ILE A 127 -1.84 -12.53 7.78
CA ILE A 127 -1.09 -11.81 8.81
C ILE A 127 -1.57 -12.23 10.20
N VAL A 128 -2.89 -12.29 10.43
CA VAL A 128 -3.48 -12.72 11.70
C VAL A 128 -3.09 -14.17 12.04
N LYS A 129 -3.17 -15.09 11.07
CA LYS A 129 -2.77 -16.49 11.23
C LYS A 129 -1.31 -16.63 11.64
N GLU A 130 -0.41 -15.91 10.94
CA GLU A 130 1.02 -15.93 11.23
C GLU A 130 1.34 -15.26 12.59
N SER A 131 0.63 -14.18 12.93
CA SER A 131 0.79 -13.50 14.22
C SER A 131 0.31 -14.38 15.38
N ASN A 132 -0.79 -15.11 15.22
CA ASN A 132 -1.28 -16.06 16.22
C ASN A 132 -0.30 -17.22 16.46
N LYS A 133 0.39 -17.69 15.42
CA LYS A 133 1.49 -18.67 15.60
C LYS A 133 2.61 -18.10 16.48
N ARG A 134 2.94 -16.81 16.32
CA ARG A 134 3.96 -16.14 17.15
C ARG A 134 3.47 -15.83 18.56
N MET A 135 2.16 -15.66 18.73
CA MET A 135 1.53 -15.52 20.04
C MET A 135 1.78 -16.75 20.92
N SER A 136 1.84 -17.96 20.33
CA SER A 136 2.16 -19.17 21.09
C SER A 136 3.54 -19.11 21.75
N PHE A 137 4.51 -18.46 21.11
CA PHE A 137 5.82 -18.21 21.73
C PHE A 137 5.71 -17.23 22.89
N LEU A 138 4.97 -16.13 22.74
CA LEU A 138 4.74 -15.17 23.82
C LEU A 138 4.07 -15.86 25.04
N HIS A 139 3.07 -16.70 24.80
CA HIS A 139 2.42 -17.49 25.86
C HIS A 139 3.40 -18.42 26.59
N LYS A 140 4.30 -19.08 25.86
CA LYS A 140 5.31 -19.97 26.48
C LYS A 140 6.25 -19.16 27.37
N VAL A 141 6.77 -18.04 26.88
CA VAL A 141 7.70 -17.20 27.65
C VAL A 141 7.01 -16.61 28.89
N ALA A 142 5.73 -16.22 28.79
CA ALA A 142 4.97 -15.68 29.91
C ALA A 142 4.78 -16.68 31.07
N LYS A 143 5.02 -17.98 30.85
CA LYS A 143 5.04 -18.98 31.94
C LYS A 143 6.34 -18.96 32.76
N PHE A 144 7.45 -18.52 32.15
CA PHE A 144 8.77 -18.50 32.79
C PHE A 144 9.14 -17.14 33.36
N THR A 145 8.62 -16.04 32.78
CA THR A 145 8.86 -14.70 33.28
C THR A 145 7.56 -13.91 33.38
N ARG A 146 7.44 -13.13 34.47
CA ARG A 146 6.35 -12.18 34.67
C ARG A 146 6.79 -10.73 34.44
N ASN A 147 8.03 -10.51 33.99
CA ASN A 147 8.51 -9.18 33.70
C ASN A 147 7.78 -8.60 32.49
N LYS A 148 6.91 -7.62 32.74
CA LYS A 148 6.08 -6.96 31.72
C LYS A 148 6.92 -6.30 30.62
N ASN A 149 8.08 -5.75 30.96
CA ASN A 149 8.95 -5.09 29.97
C ASN A 149 9.54 -6.09 28.99
N ASP A 150 9.96 -7.28 29.45
CA ASP A 150 10.51 -8.30 28.56
C ASP A 150 9.41 -8.90 27.69
N LEU A 151 8.24 -9.21 28.24
CA LEU A 151 7.09 -9.68 27.48
C LEU A 151 6.63 -8.63 26.43
N LYS A 152 6.61 -7.35 26.80
CA LYS A 152 6.35 -6.25 25.88
C LYS A 152 7.36 -6.20 24.73
N ARG A 153 8.66 -6.35 25.01
CA ARG A 153 9.72 -6.39 23.98
C ARG A 153 9.52 -7.56 23.03
N ILE A 154 9.23 -8.74 23.55
CA ILE A 154 8.94 -9.93 22.73
C ILE A 154 7.71 -9.71 21.86
N TYR A 155 6.63 -9.17 22.42
CA TYR A 155 5.45 -8.80 21.64
C TYR A 155 5.80 -7.86 20.49
N ILE A 156 6.56 -6.79 20.75
CA ILE A 156 6.94 -5.81 19.75
C ILE A 156 7.76 -6.45 18.62
N LEU A 157 8.75 -7.27 18.98
CA LEU A 157 9.69 -7.85 18.02
C LEU A 157 9.06 -9.01 17.22
N GLN A 158 8.28 -9.85 17.87
CA GLN A 158 7.80 -11.08 17.25
C GLN A 158 6.39 -10.93 16.67
N VAL A 159 5.46 -10.37 17.41
CA VAL A 159 4.04 -10.33 17.01
C VAL A 159 3.71 -9.04 16.27
N ARG A 160 4.01 -7.87 16.87
CA ARG A 160 3.65 -6.59 16.29
C ARG A 160 4.36 -6.31 14.97
N SER A 161 5.63 -6.69 14.86
CA SER A 161 6.38 -6.58 13.59
C SER A 161 5.67 -7.26 12.44
N LYS A 162 5.01 -8.40 12.71
CA LYS A 162 4.21 -9.12 11.71
C LYS A 162 2.89 -8.42 11.39
N LEU A 163 2.21 -7.90 12.42
CA LEU A 163 0.96 -7.14 12.26
C LEU A 163 1.16 -5.83 11.47
N GLU A 164 2.35 -5.27 11.51
CA GLU A 164 2.73 -4.03 10.81
C GLU A 164 3.38 -4.29 9.42
N GLN A 165 3.62 -5.55 9.05
CA GLN A 165 4.31 -5.87 7.79
C GLN A 165 3.60 -5.24 6.60
N SER A 166 4.35 -4.42 5.81
CA SER A 166 3.84 -3.72 4.63
C SER A 166 2.58 -2.87 4.88
N ALA A 167 2.35 -2.42 6.12
CA ALA A 167 1.13 -1.70 6.52
C ALA A 167 0.86 -0.46 5.66
N VAL A 168 1.90 0.18 5.17
CA VAL A 168 1.81 1.36 4.30
C VAL A 168 1.01 1.11 3.01
N LEU A 169 1.06 -0.12 2.48
CA LEU A 169 0.38 -0.47 1.25
C LEU A 169 -1.13 -0.66 1.43
N TRP A 170 -1.54 -1.26 2.55
CA TRP A 170 -2.90 -1.76 2.72
C TRP A 170 -3.72 -1.07 3.83
N HIS A 171 -3.08 -0.32 4.73
CA HIS A 171 -3.77 0.30 5.86
C HIS A 171 -4.97 1.15 5.45
N SER A 172 -4.81 2.02 4.46
CA SER A 172 -5.85 2.97 4.02
C SER A 172 -7.06 2.29 3.37
N SER A 173 -6.87 1.09 2.82
CA SER A 173 -7.89 0.34 2.11
C SER A 173 -8.52 -0.79 2.95
N LEU A 174 -8.13 -0.92 4.23
CA LEU A 174 -8.71 -1.92 5.12
C LEU A 174 -10.20 -1.66 5.36
N THR A 175 -10.96 -2.75 5.42
CA THR A 175 -12.31 -2.71 5.98
C THR A 175 -12.26 -2.64 7.50
N LYS A 176 -13.31 -2.10 8.12
CA LYS A 176 -13.44 -2.07 9.59
C LYS A 176 -13.24 -3.46 10.20
N LYS A 177 -13.88 -4.48 9.61
CA LYS A 177 -13.75 -5.90 10.02
C LYS A 177 -12.30 -6.39 10.00
N CYS A 178 -11.51 -6.03 8.98
CA CYS A 178 -10.10 -6.41 8.87
C CYS A 178 -9.25 -5.68 9.93
N SER A 179 -9.50 -4.39 10.16
CA SER A 179 -8.82 -3.62 11.20
C SER A 179 -9.07 -4.21 12.60
N GLU A 180 -10.31 -4.56 12.89
CA GLU A 180 -10.69 -5.21 14.15
C GLU A 180 -10.05 -6.59 14.34
N LYS A 181 -9.89 -7.39 13.28
CA LYS A 181 -9.18 -8.68 13.36
C LYS A 181 -7.72 -8.48 13.81
N LEU A 182 -7.02 -7.51 13.27
CA LEU A 182 -5.65 -7.18 13.67
C LEU A 182 -5.59 -6.70 15.11
N GLU A 183 -6.51 -5.81 15.48
CA GLU A 183 -6.59 -5.24 16.83
C GLU A 183 -6.88 -6.30 17.90
N ARG A 184 -7.68 -7.33 17.59
CA ARG A 184 -7.92 -8.47 18.49
C ARG A 184 -6.64 -9.22 18.85
N VAL A 185 -5.71 -9.37 17.93
CA VAL A 185 -4.41 -10.02 18.22
C VAL A 185 -3.62 -9.19 19.23
N GLN A 186 -3.59 -7.85 19.07
CA GLN A 186 -2.96 -6.98 20.06
C GLN A 186 -3.64 -7.09 21.43
N LYS A 187 -4.99 -7.02 21.46
CA LYS A 187 -5.74 -7.18 22.72
C LYS A 187 -5.38 -8.47 23.44
N SER A 188 -5.27 -9.58 22.69
CA SER A 188 -4.87 -10.88 23.27
C SER A 188 -3.43 -10.84 23.80
N ALA A 189 -2.51 -10.18 23.08
CA ALA A 189 -1.12 -10.05 23.54
C ALA A 189 -1.03 -9.23 24.85
N LEU A 190 -1.78 -8.13 24.94
CA LEU A 190 -1.79 -7.28 26.14
C LEU A 190 -2.36 -8.02 27.36
N LYS A 191 -3.38 -8.88 27.15
CA LYS A 191 -3.89 -9.77 28.22
C LYS A 191 -2.82 -10.73 28.71
N VAL A 192 -2.00 -11.27 27.83
CA VAL A 192 -0.89 -12.17 28.22
C VAL A 192 0.18 -11.42 28.99
N ILE A 193 0.51 -10.20 28.60
CA ILE A 193 1.56 -9.38 29.24
C ILE A 193 1.15 -8.92 30.62
N LEU A 194 -0.10 -8.48 30.80
CA LEU A 194 -0.59 -7.93 32.06
C LEU A 194 -1.18 -8.99 33.01
N GLY A 195 -1.61 -10.14 32.46
CA GLY A 195 -2.21 -11.18 33.26
C GLY A 195 -3.43 -10.69 34.05
N THR A 196 -3.40 -10.84 35.37
CA THR A 196 -4.46 -10.42 36.30
C THR A 196 -4.65 -8.90 36.37
N GLU A 197 -3.66 -8.08 36.00
CA GLU A 197 -3.75 -6.63 36.02
C GLU A 197 -4.43 -6.06 34.74
N TYR A 198 -4.88 -6.92 33.83
CA TYR A 198 -5.60 -6.48 32.66
C TYR A 198 -7.03 -6.04 33.02
N VAL A 199 -7.33 -4.76 32.94
CA VAL A 199 -8.67 -4.20 33.21
C VAL A 199 -9.40 -3.97 31.87
N SER A 200 -8.86 -3.13 31.01
CA SER A 200 -9.43 -2.79 29.71
C SER A 200 -8.35 -2.62 28.65
N TYR A 201 -8.75 -2.59 27.37
CA TYR A 201 -7.78 -2.41 26.28
C TYR A 201 -7.13 -1.03 26.33
N THR A 202 -7.89 0.03 26.59
CA THR A 202 -7.38 1.40 26.70
C THR A 202 -6.40 1.53 27.86
N ASN A 203 -6.79 1.04 29.05
CA ASN A 203 -5.91 1.02 30.22
C ASN A 203 -4.62 0.22 29.95
N ALA A 204 -4.72 -0.93 29.27
CA ALA A 204 -3.54 -1.75 28.94
C ALA A 204 -2.58 -1.03 27.97
N LEU A 205 -3.09 -0.24 27.04
CA LEU A 205 -2.27 0.58 26.16
C LEU A 205 -1.53 1.67 26.95
N ASP A 206 -2.20 2.33 27.89
CA ASP A 206 -1.63 3.40 28.70
C ASP A 206 -0.55 2.84 29.65
N VAL A 207 -0.85 1.76 30.38
CA VAL A 207 0.10 1.09 31.28
C VAL A 207 1.36 0.64 30.55
N LEU A 208 1.20 0.05 29.38
CA LEU A 208 2.32 -0.44 28.57
C LEU A 208 2.93 0.65 27.68
N LYS A 209 2.39 1.87 27.68
CA LYS A 209 2.82 2.97 26.79
C LYS A 209 2.89 2.52 25.33
N LEU A 210 1.81 1.90 24.87
CA LEU A 210 1.65 1.43 23.49
C LEU A 210 0.51 2.20 22.81
N GLN A 211 0.61 2.34 21.51
CA GLN A 211 -0.47 2.87 20.67
C GLN A 211 -1.37 1.72 20.19
N SER A 212 -2.61 2.03 19.84
CA SER A 212 -3.44 1.13 19.05
C SER A 212 -2.75 0.79 17.72
N LEU A 213 -3.02 -0.38 17.15
CA LEU A 213 -2.43 -0.74 15.86
C LEU A 213 -2.92 0.20 14.74
N GLU A 214 -4.12 0.74 14.85
CA GLU A 214 -4.65 1.69 13.88
C GLU A 214 -3.82 2.99 13.88
N GLU A 215 -3.62 3.61 15.04
CA GLU A 215 -2.78 4.80 15.19
C GLU A 215 -1.34 4.53 14.78
N ARG A 216 -0.83 3.38 15.14
CA ARG A 216 0.52 2.97 14.78
C ARG A 216 0.69 2.84 13.26
N ARG A 217 -0.24 2.18 12.55
CA ARG A 217 -0.22 2.06 11.09
C ARG A 217 -0.34 3.43 10.41
N LYS A 218 -1.20 4.32 10.93
CA LYS A 218 -1.30 5.70 10.48
C LYS A 218 0.03 6.45 10.61
N SER A 219 0.69 6.28 11.75
CA SER A 219 2.02 6.85 12.01
C SER A 219 3.09 6.33 11.02
N LEU A 220 3.05 5.03 10.71
CA LEU A 220 3.95 4.42 9.71
C LEU A 220 3.71 4.98 8.31
N CYS A 221 2.45 5.15 7.89
CA CYS A 221 2.10 5.77 6.62
C CYS A 221 2.64 7.20 6.52
N LEU A 222 2.49 7.98 7.60
CA LEU A 222 2.99 9.35 7.66
C LEU A 222 4.53 9.41 7.58
N LYS A 223 5.22 8.55 8.34
CA LYS A 223 6.69 8.44 8.29
C LYS A 223 7.18 8.07 6.89
N PHE A 224 6.52 7.11 6.25
CA PHE A 224 6.85 6.71 4.89
C PHE A 224 6.64 7.85 3.89
N ALA A 225 5.49 8.54 3.96
CA ALA A 225 5.19 9.69 3.11
C ALA A 225 6.23 10.81 3.24
N LYS A 226 6.70 11.10 4.47
CA LYS A 226 7.80 12.06 4.70
C LYS A 226 9.10 11.58 4.07
N LYS A 227 9.44 10.30 4.22
CA LYS A 227 10.65 9.74 3.61
C LYS A 227 10.58 9.78 2.08
N CYS A 228 9.43 9.55 1.46
CA CYS A 228 9.29 9.65 0.00
C CYS A 228 9.61 11.04 -0.54
N GLN A 229 9.38 12.11 0.23
CA GLN A 229 9.70 13.48 -0.18
C GLN A 229 11.20 13.77 -0.22
N THR A 230 12.03 12.98 0.46
CA THR A 230 13.49 13.12 0.47
C THR A 230 14.17 12.25 -0.59
N VAL A 231 13.42 11.36 -1.26
CA VAL A 231 13.94 10.46 -2.29
C VAL A 231 13.46 10.93 -3.65
N GLN A 232 14.37 11.43 -4.48
CA GLN A 232 14.10 12.02 -5.79
C GLN A 232 13.18 11.16 -6.67
N LYS A 233 13.37 9.83 -6.71
CA LYS A 233 12.54 8.91 -7.50
C LYS A 233 11.09 8.79 -7.00
N LEU A 234 10.83 9.11 -5.74
CA LEU A 234 9.52 8.95 -5.10
C LEU A 234 8.81 10.29 -4.87
N GLU A 235 9.52 11.41 -5.03
CA GLU A 235 8.96 12.76 -4.82
C GLU A 235 7.77 13.03 -5.75
N SER A 236 7.82 12.53 -6.99
CA SER A 236 6.74 12.65 -7.96
C SER A 236 5.40 12.06 -7.51
N MET A 237 5.41 11.13 -6.54
CA MET A 237 4.18 10.58 -5.94
C MET A 237 3.48 11.58 -5.02
N PHE A 238 4.18 12.62 -4.59
CA PHE A 238 3.69 13.63 -3.63
C PHE A 238 3.88 15.05 -4.20
N PRO A 239 3.22 15.38 -5.35
CA PRO A 239 3.39 16.67 -5.97
C PRO A 239 2.91 17.78 -5.04
N LYS A 240 3.75 18.80 -4.87
CA LYS A 240 3.39 20.03 -4.16
C LYS A 240 2.49 20.86 -5.05
N ARG A 241 1.50 21.53 -4.47
CA ARG A 241 0.77 22.55 -5.21
C ARG A 241 1.72 23.68 -5.54
N GLN A 242 1.92 23.92 -6.83
CA GLN A 242 2.50 25.18 -7.28
C GLN A 242 1.51 26.28 -6.93
N ASN A 243 2.03 27.44 -6.51
CA ASN A 243 1.23 28.63 -6.23
C ASN A 243 0.56 29.09 -7.53
N LEU A 244 -0.47 28.40 -7.97
CA LEU A 244 -1.44 28.97 -8.86
C LEU A 244 -2.10 30.10 -8.10
N HIS A 245 -2.09 31.32 -8.64
CA HIS A 245 -2.82 32.48 -8.16
C HIS A 245 -4.32 32.10 -8.04
N CYS A 246 -4.65 31.40 -6.99
CA CYS A 246 -6.02 31.00 -6.72
C CYS A 246 -6.53 31.89 -5.59
N MET A 247 -7.37 32.84 -5.93
CA MET A 247 -8.01 33.83 -5.07
C MET A 247 -8.87 33.23 -3.94
N THR A 248 -8.91 31.93 -3.76
CA THR A 248 -9.73 31.30 -2.74
C THR A 248 -8.91 30.74 -1.60
N LYS A 249 -9.00 31.37 -0.43
CA LYS A 249 -8.46 30.92 0.86
C LYS A 249 -8.84 29.47 1.25
N ARG A 250 -9.71 28.79 0.46
CA ARG A 250 -10.19 27.43 0.71
C ARG A 250 -9.16 26.33 0.43
N TYR A 251 -8.08 26.59 -0.30
CA TYR A 251 -7.14 25.56 -0.77
C TYR A 251 -5.70 25.76 -0.29
N ASN A 252 -5.52 26.05 0.99
CA ASN A 252 -4.18 26.20 1.58
C ASN A 252 -3.53 24.83 1.90
N GLN A 253 -3.69 23.84 1.02
CA GLN A 253 -3.08 22.54 1.14
C GLN A 253 -1.74 22.49 0.40
N LYS A 254 -0.70 22.03 1.10
CA LYS A 254 0.67 21.95 0.57
C LYS A 254 0.81 20.92 -0.54
N PHE A 255 0.15 19.77 -0.41
CA PHE A 255 0.21 18.68 -1.37
C PHE A 255 -1.05 18.60 -2.19
N PHE A 256 -0.87 18.36 -3.49
CA PHE A 256 -1.98 18.12 -4.40
C PHE A 256 -2.54 16.72 -4.18
N VAL A 257 -3.82 16.63 -3.92
CA VAL A 257 -4.56 15.36 -3.86
C VAL A 257 -5.48 15.33 -5.07
N LYS A 258 -5.22 14.37 -5.98
CA LYS A 258 -6.07 14.21 -7.17
C LYS A 258 -7.48 13.81 -6.76
N ASP A 259 -8.48 14.43 -7.36
CA ASP A 259 -9.87 14.07 -7.14
C ASP A 259 -10.12 12.61 -7.54
N ALA A 260 -10.85 11.92 -6.68
CA ALA A 260 -11.08 10.50 -6.83
C ALA A 260 -12.53 10.21 -7.21
N TRP A 261 -12.74 9.70 -8.41
CA TRP A 261 -14.05 9.30 -8.92
C TRP A 261 -14.60 8.04 -8.23
N THR A 262 -13.75 7.23 -7.62
CA THR A 262 -14.12 5.99 -6.95
C THR A 262 -13.62 5.97 -5.51
N GLU A 263 -14.38 5.36 -4.61
CA GLU A 263 -13.98 5.16 -3.22
C GLU A 263 -12.68 4.34 -3.10
N ARG A 264 -12.47 3.38 -4.00
CA ARG A 264 -11.24 2.60 -4.07
C ARG A 264 -10.02 3.50 -4.32
N HIS A 265 -10.09 4.42 -5.30
CA HIS A 265 -9.02 5.37 -5.56
C HIS A 265 -8.83 6.32 -4.38
N ARG A 266 -9.91 6.84 -3.82
CA ARG A 266 -9.86 7.72 -2.64
C ARG A 266 -9.14 7.07 -1.47
N ARG A 267 -9.37 5.77 -1.23
CA ARG A 267 -8.76 5.00 -0.14
C ARG A 267 -7.41 4.39 -0.48
N SER A 268 -6.90 4.53 -1.70
CA SER A 268 -5.58 4.00 -2.05
C SER A 268 -4.46 4.70 -1.27
N ALA A 269 -3.30 4.03 -1.18
CA ALA A 269 -2.23 4.41 -0.27
C ALA A 269 -1.70 5.84 -0.51
N ILE A 270 -1.42 6.22 -1.76
CA ILE A 270 -0.83 7.54 -2.08
C ILE A 270 -1.79 8.69 -1.76
N PRO A 271 -3.04 8.75 -2.28
CA PRO A 271 -4.00 9.80 -1.91
C PRO A 271 -4.27 9.88 -0.41
N TYR A 272 -4.30 8.74 0.27
CA TYR A 272 -4.44 8.72 1.73
C TYR A 272 -3.25 9.41 2.43
N MET A 273 -2.02 9.06 2.05
CA MET A 273 -0.82 9.66 2.61
C MET A 273 -0.69 11.16 2.30
N GLN A 274 -1.08 11.60 1.11
CA GLN A 274 -1.14 13.02 0.76
C GLN A 274 -2.08 13.79 1.69
N ARG A 275 -3.27 13.23 1.98
CA ARG A 275 -4.20 13.82 2.96
C ARG A 275 -3.63 13.86 4.37
N LEU A 276 -2.91 12.81 4.79
CA LEU A 276 -2.23 12.80 6.10
C LEU A 276 -1.19 13.90 6.21
N LEU A 277 -0.37 14.10 5.18
CA LEU A 277 0.62 15.18 5.14
C LEU A 277 -0.04 16.55 5.23
N ASN A 278 -1.12 16.79 4.49
CA ASN A 278 -1.86 18.04 4.55
C ASN A 278 -2.49 18.29 5.94
N THR A 279 -2.98 17.24 6.58
CA THR A 279 -3.55 17.32 7.94
C THR A 279 -2.46 17.68 8.97
N GLU A 280 -1.27 17.09 8.84
CA GLU A 280 -0.14 17.40 9.73
C GLU A 280 0.37 18.82 9.53
N ASP A 281 0.48 19.26 8.28
CA ASP A 281 0.89 20.63 7.94
C ASP A 281 -0.08 21.66 8.52
N LYS A 282 -1.39 21.38 8.44
CA LYS A 282 -2.42 22.23 9.06
C LYS A 282 -2.24 22.32 10.58
N LYS A 283 -2.08 21.19 11.26
CA LYS A 283 -1.87 21.16 12.72
C LYS A 283 -0.65 21.98 13.14
N LYS A 284 0.47 21.86 12.41
CA LYS A 284 1.67 22.65 12.69
C LYS A 284 1.43 24.16 12.55
N LYS A 285 0.73 24.58 11.50
CA LYS A 285 0.37 25.99 11.28
C LYS A 285 -0.55 26.51 12.39
N ASP A 286 -1.53 25.72 12.81
CA ASP A 286 -2.44 26.11 13.88
C ASP A 286 -1.72 26.23 15.23
N THR A 287 -0.77 25.33 15.53
CA THR A 287 0.08 25.42 16.74
C THR A 287 0.97 26.66 16.72
N LEU A 288 1.61 26.97 15.58
CA LEU A 288 2.44 28.17 15.45
C LEU A 288 1.63 29.45 15.67
N ARG A 289 0.44 29.55 15.06
CA ARG A 289 -0.46 30.69 15.27
C ARG A 289 -0.87 30.86 16.73
N GLN A 290 -1.07 29.76 17.45
CA GLN A 290 -1.36 29.83 18.89
C GLN A 290 -0.18 30.37 19.68
N LEU A 291 1.06 29.96 19.36
CA LEU A 291 2.27 30.44 20.00
C LEU A 291 2.51 31.95 19.72
N ASP A 292 2.31 32.39 18.47
CA ASP A 292 2.45 33.80 18.10
C ASP A 292 1.45 34.69 18.86
N ASN A 293 0.27 34.20 19.17
CA ASN A 293 -0.72 34.93 19.96
C ASN A 293 -0.39 34.97 21.45
N PHE A 294 0.57 34.18 21.96
CA PHE A 294 1.02 34.16 23.34
C PHE A 294 2.27 35.04 23.57
N ILE A 295 2.93 35.53 22.51
CA ILE A 295 4.04 36.46 22.65
C ILE A 295 3.45 37.88 22.85
N PRO A 296 3.55 38.48 24.05
CA PRO A 296 3.09 39.85 24.24
C PRO A 296 3.96 40.74 23.33
N VAL A 297 3.31 41.55 22.50
CA VAL A 297 3.96 42.61 21.76
C VAL A 297 4.48 43.58 22.83
N ASN A 298 5.77 43.44 23.16
CA ASN A 298 6.47 44.48 23.94
C ASN A 298 6.53 45.72 23.04
N ASN A 299 5.50 46.55 23.11
CA ASN A 299 5.60 47.94 22.67
C ASN A 299 6.59 48.63 23.60
N GLY A 300 7.88 48.49 23.24
CA GLY A 300 8.95 49.27 23.86
C GLY A 300 8.69 50.73 23.59
N PHE A 301 8.36 51.46 24.64
CA PHE A 301 8.52 52.88 24.67
C PHE A 301 10.00 53.23 24.46
N LEU A 302 10.30 53.99 23.46
CA LEU A 302 11.34 55.02 23.42
C LEU A 302 10.77 56.22 22.71
#